data_b3e04da6754efee79e800c8411e087ca
#
_entry.id   b3e04da6754efee79e800c8411e087ca
#
_cell.length_a   1.000
_cell.length_b   1.000
_cell.length_c   1.000
_cell.angle_alpha   90.00
_cell.angle_beta   90.00
_cell.angle_gamma   90.00
#
_symmetry.space_group_name_H-M   'P 1'
#
loop_
_entity.id
_entity.type
_entity.pdbx_description
1 polymer ?
#
loop_
_entity_poly.entity_id
_entity_poly.type
_entity_poly.pdbx_seq_one_letter_code
_entity_poly.pdbx_strand_id
1 'polypeptide(L)'
;MKKFKIYCDGASKGNPGPSSIGVAVYEGEAEVHSISRRISDGTNNVAEWAALEAGIEYCLSQDAVEVTAYLDSELVVKQFKGEYKVKSPHLQIAKEKVKGLTSQLKLFSIHHVPREKNKRADKLANLAFES
;
A
#
# COMPACT_ATOMS: atom_id res chain seq x y z
N MET A 1 8.51 11.79 -18.16
CA MET A 1 7.30 11.48 -17.35
C MET A 1 7.66 10.44 -16.32
N LYS A 2 7.24 10.66 -15.06
CA LYS A 2 7.62 9.76 -13.97
C LYS A 2 6.63 8.62 -13.82
N LYS A 3 7.15 7.40 -13.87
CA LYS A 3 6.39 6.17 -13.68
C LYS A 3 7.03 5.39 -12.55
N PHE A 4 6.22 4.96 -11.60
CA PHE A 4 6.70 4.22 -10.44
C PHE A 4 6.00 2.88 -10.29
N LYS A 5 6.72 1.92 -9.71
CA LYS A 5 6.13 0.69 -9.18
C LYS A 5 6.25 0.75 -7.66
N ILE A 6 5.20 0.37 -6.96
CA ILE A 6 5.24 0.32 -5.49
C ILE A 6 4.87 -1.09 -5.03
N TYR A 7 5.62 -1.58 -4.05
CA TYR A 7 5.32 -2.83 -3.35
C TYR A 7 4.91 -2.44 -1.94
N CYS A 8 3.72 -2.88 -1.53
CA CYS A 8 3.11 -2.43 -0.28
C CYS A 8 2.78 -3.59 0.63
N ASP A 9 2.99 -3.41 1.93
CA ASP A 9 2.61 -4.38 2.94
C ASP A 9 2.19 -3.66 4.22
N GLY A 10 1.18 -4.18 4.88
CA GLY A 10 0.74 -3.71 6.18
C GLY A 10 0.78 -4.85 7.16
N ALA A 11 1.14 -4.56 8.40
CA ALA A 11 1.24 -5.56 9.44
C ALA A 11 0.51 -5.10 10.70
N SER A 12 -0.12 -6.05 11.39
CA SER A 12 -0.75 -5.79 12.67
C SER A 12 -0.42 -6.94 13.62
N LYS A 13 0.13 -6.61 14.79
CA LYS A 13 0.41 -7.59 15.82
C LYS A 13 -0.81 -7.75 16.70
N GLY A 14 -1.45 -8.94 16.60
CA GLY A 14 -2.65 -9.24 17.39
C GLY A 14 -3.97 -9.00 16.66
N ASN A 15 -3.97 -8.39 15.52
CA ASN A 15 -5.07 -8.23 14.54
C ASN A 15 -6.48 -8.11 15.19
N PRO A 16 -6.84 -7.01 15.92
CA PRO A 16 -6.14 -5.73 15.90
C PRO A 16 -5.01 -5.63 16.92
N GLY A 17 -4.16 -4.63 16.71
CA GLY A 17 -3.05 -4.36 17.60
C GLY A 17 -2.08 -3.37 16.98
N PRO A 18 -0.87 -3.27 17.55
CA PRO A 18 0.17 -2.40 17.00
C PRO A 18 0.38 -2.68 15.52
N SER A 19 0.39 -1.64 14.72
CA SER A 19 0.39 -1.76 13.27
C SER A 19 1.50 -0.96 12.61
N SER A 20 1.90 -1.37 11.42
CA SER A 20 2.93 -0.71 10.65
C SER A 20 2.68 -0.85 9.16
N ILE A 21 3.40 -0.05 8.38
CA ILE A 21 3.40 -0.15 6.93
C ILE A 21 4.83 -0.25 6.41
N GLY A 22 4.95 -0.96 5.28
CA GLY A 22 6.18 -1.02 4.51
C GLY A 22 5.86 -0.78 3.05
N VAL A 23 6.60 0.12 2.42
CA VAL A 23 6.45 0.42 1.00
C VAL A 23 7.82 0.55 0.37
N ALA A 24 8.05 -0.15 -0.73
CA ALA A 24 9.25 0.02 -1.54
C ALA A 24 8.83 0.66 -2.86
N VAL A 25 9.48 1.76 -3.22
CA VAL A 25 9.16 2.52 -4.43
C VAL A 25 10.28 2.35 -5.44
N TYR A 26 9.92 1.94 -6.65
CA TYR A 26 10.87 1.72 -7.74
C TYR A 26 10.59 2.62 -8.91
N GLU A 27 11.66 3.13 -9.49
CA GLU A 27 11.61 3.79 -10.79
C GLU A 27 12.46 2.93 -11.72
N GLY A 28 11.81 2.29 -12.69
CA GLY A 28 12.46 1.21 -13.42
C GLY A 28 12.79 0.05 -12.48
N GLU A 29 14.03 -0.37 -12.45
CA GLU A 29 14.48 -1.45 -11.57
C GLU A 29 15.18 -0.95 -10.31
N ALA A 30 15.30 0.37 -10.15
CA ALA A 30 15.99 0.96 -9.00
C ALA A 30 15.00 1.33 -7.90
N GLU A 31 15.28 0.89 -6.67
CA GLU A 31 14.53 1.33 -5.52
C GLU A 31 14.96 2.76 -5.21
N VAL A 32 14.02 3.70 -5.33
CA VAL A 32 14.32 5.13 -5.15
C VAL A 32 13.81 5.68 -3.82
N HIS A 33 12.96 4.95 -3.14
CA HIS A 33 12.45 5.36 -1.82
C HIS A 33 11.88 4.15 -1.08
N SER A 34 11.91 4.21 0.23
CA SER A 34 11.28 3.19 1.06
C SER A 34 10.57 3.86 2.24
N ILE A 35 9.48 3.25 2.67
CA ILE A 35 8.71 3.69 3.84
C ILE A 35 8.66 2.52 4.80
N SER A 36 9.04 2.79 6.06
CA SER A 36 8.94 1.82 7.15
C SER A 36 8.47 2.62 8.35
N ARG A 37 7.18 2.48 8.73
CA ARG A 37 6.58 3.41 9.68
C ARG A 37 5.49 2.74 10.50
N ARG A 38 5.50 3.02 11.81
CA ARG A 38 4.40 2.66 12.70
C ARG A 38 3.19 3.53 12.38
N ILE A 39 2.02 2.93 12.46
CA ILE A 39 0.74 3.63 12.31
C ILE A 39 -0.12 3.35 13.52
N SER A 40 -1.30 3.97 13.60
CA SER A 40 -2.25 3.71 14.68
C SER A 40 -2.62 2.24 14.74
N ASP A 41 -2.87 1.73 15.94
CA ASP A 41 -3.29 0.34 16.12
C ASP A 41 -4.54 0.04 15.28
N GLY A 42 -4.56 -1.12 14.66
CA GLY A 42 -5.67 -1.53 13.84
C GLY A 42 -5.54 -2.96 13.36
N THR A 43 -6.30 -3.30 12.35
CA THR A 43 -6.28 -4.64 11.74
C THR A 43 -5.26 -4.71 10.62
N ASN A 44 -4.92 -5.93 10.20
CA ASN A 44 -4.07 -6.15 9.05
C ASN A 44 -4.64 -5.45 7.80
N ASN A 45 -5.95 -5.55 7.60
CA ASN A 45 -6.58 -4.98 6.41
C ASN A 45 -6.47 -3.45 6.38
N VAL A 46 -6.67 -2.79 7.54
CA VAL A 46 -6.48 -1.34 7.66
C VAL A 46 -5.03 -0.96 7.36
N ALA A 47 -4.08 -1.73 7.89
CA ALA A 47 -2.64 -1.47 7.65
C ALA A 47 -2.29 -1.63 6.17
N GLU A 48 -2.85 -2.64 5.50
CA GLU A 48 -2.63 -2.84 4.06
C GLU A 48 -3.12 -1.64 3.24
N TRP A 49 -4.32 -1.14 3.54
CA TRP A 49 -4.84 0.06 2.88
C TRP A 49 -3.98 1.28 3.17
N ALA A 50 -3.47 1.41 4.41
CA ALA A 50 -2.61 2.53 4.78
C ALA A 50 -1.27 2.50 4.02
N ALA A 51 -0.72 1.31 3.79
CA ALA A 51 0.51 1.17 3.01
C ALA A 51 0.30 1.62 1.57
N LEU A 52 -0.80 1.18 0.96
CA LEU A 52 -1.15 1.57 -0.41
C LEU A 52 -1.30 3.09 -0.52
N GLU A 53 -2.04 3.69 0.43
CA GLU A 53 -2.23 5.13 0.47
C GLU A 53 -0.89 5.88 0.56
N ALA A 54 -0.03 5.49 1.48
CA ALA A 54 1.26 6.15 1.68
C ALA A 54 2.15 6.05 0.44
N GLY A 55 2.16 4.90 -0.22
CA GLY A 55 2.93 4.70 -1.44
C GLY A 55 2.47 5.61 -2.57
N ILE A 56 1.16 5.70 -2.78
CA ILE A 56 0.59 6.55 -3.83
C ILE A 56 0.84 8.02 -3.51
N GLU A 57 0.65 8.43 -2.25
CA GLU A 57 0.92 9.81 -1.84
C GLU A 57 2.36 10.22 -2.12
N TYR A 58 3.30 9.34 -1.80
CA TYR A 58 4.71 9.61 -2.10
C TYR A 58 4.92 9.82 -3.60
N CYS A 59 4.40 8.91 -4.42
CA CYS A 59 4.56 9.00 -5.87
C CYS A 59 3.96 10.29 -6.43
N LEU A 60 2.79 10.69 -5.94
CA LEU A 60 2.18 11.96 -6.36
C LEU A 60 3.04 13.14 -5.96
N SER A 61 3.69 13.09 -4.80
CA SER A 61 4.61 14.16 -4.36
C SER A 61 5.83 14.28 -5.27
N GLN A 62 6.13 13.24 -6.04
CA GLN A 62 7.24 13.20 -6.99
C GLN A 62 6.77 13.41 -8.42
N ASP A 63 5.57 13.96 -8.59
CA ASP A 63 4.98 14.26 -9.90
C ASP A 63 4.76 13.03 -10.78
N ALA A 64 4.40 11.91 -10.17
CA ALA A 64 4.11 10.69 -10.89
C ALA A 64 2.91 10.88 -11.83
N VAL A 65 3.00 10.29 -13.03
CA VAL A 65 1.88 10.22 -13.97
C VAL A 65 1.32 8.81 -14.04
N GLU A 66 2.14 7.81 -13.70
CA GLU A 66 1.73 6.41 -13.73
C GLU A 66 2.27 5.69 -12.49
N VAL A 67 1.42 4.91 -11.84
CA VAL A 67 1.82 4.07 -10.70
C VAL A 67 1.23 2.69 -10.89
N THR A 68 2.07 1.67 -10.70
CA THR A 68 1.65 0.27 -10.63
C THR A 68 1.89 -0.21 -9.21
N ALA A 69 0.86 -0.69 -8.54
CA ALA A 69 0.94 -1.15 -7.16
C ALA A 69 0.85 -2.67 -7.07
N TYR A 70 1.69 -3.25 -6.22
CA TYR A 70 1.71 -4.69 -5.95
C TYR A 70 1.49 -4.92 -4.46
N LEU A 71 0.54 -5.79 -4.14
CA LEU A 71 0.21 -6.18 -2.78
C LEU A 71 0.07 -7.69 -2.71
N ASP A 72 0.39 -8.27 -1.55
CA ASP A 72 0.13 -9.70 -1.32
C ASP A 72 -1.23 -9.93 -0.64
N SER A 73 -1.98 -8.87 -0.38
CA SER A 73 -3.34 -8.97 0.10
C SER A 73 -4.32 -9.04 -1.07
N GLU A 74 -4.76 -10.25 -1.40
CA GLU A 74 -5.77 -10.43 -2.44
C GLU A 74 -7.05 -9.69 -2.10
N LEU A 75 -7.42 -9.66 -0.81
CA LEU A 75 -8.62 -8.98 -0.36
C LEU A 75 -8.60 -7.49 -0.70
N VAL A 76 -7.53 -6.79 -0.39
CA VAL A 76 -7.42 -5.35 -0.67
C VAL A 76 -7.47 -5.09 -2.18
N VAL A 77 -6.75 -5.90 -2.97
CA VAL A 77 -6.75 -5.76 -4.43
C VAL A 77 -8.17 -5.90 -4.98
N LYS A 78 -8.90 -6.93 -4.54
CA LYS A 78 -10.27 -7.17 -4.99
C LYS A 78 -11.24 -6.11 -4.50
N GLN A 79 -11.05 -5.62 -3.28
CA GLN A 79 -11.85 -4.51 -2.76
C GLN A 79 -11.64 -3.24 -3.57
N PHE A 80 -10.39 -2.94 -3.93
CA PHE A 80 -10.10 -1.78 -4.76
C PHE A 80 -10.77 -1.88 -6.13
N LYS A 81 -10.71 -3.06 -6.73
CA LYS A 81 -11.30 -3.30 -8.07
C LYS A 81 -12.83 -3.38 -8.05
N GLY A 82 -13.44 -3.40 -6.87
CA GLY A 82 -14.90 -3.50 -6.75
C GLY A 82 -15.43 -4.93 -6.85
N GLU A 83 -14.56 -5.94 -6.88
CA GLU A 83 -14.97 -7.35 -6.93
C GLU A 83 -15.48 -7.84 -5.58
N TYR A 84 -14.96 -7.27 -4.49
CA TYR A 84 -15.43 -7.55 -3.13
C TYR A 84 -15.92 -6.26 -2.51
N LYS A 85 -17.02 -6.35 -1.76
CA LYS A 85 -17.57 -5.21 -1.03
C LYS A 85 -16.70 -4.84 0.16
N VAL A 86 -16.63 -3.54 0.43
CA VAL A 86 -16.04 -3.02 1.65
C VAL A 86 -17.18 -2.67 2.58
N LYS A 87 -17.35 -3.44 3.66
CA LYS A 87 -18.47 -3.29 4.59
C LYS A 87 -18.14 -2.37 5.76
N SER A 88 -16.89 -2.38 6.22
CA SER A 88 -16.47 -1.56 7.35
C SER A 88 -16.43 -0.07 6.96
N PRO A 89 -17.03 0.83 7.79
CA PRO A 89 -16.94 2.27 7.51
C PRO A 89 -15.50 2.77 7.41
N HIS A 90 -14.59 2.27 8.24
CA HIS A 90 -13.18 2.66 8.18
C HIS A 90 -12.54 2.29 6.85
N LEU A 91 -12.84 1.11 6.34
CA LEU A 91 -12.29 0.65 5.07
C LEU A 91 -12.96 1.36 3.88
N GLN A 92 -14.22 1.74 4.00
CA GLN A 92 -14.89 2.54 2.98
C GLN A 92 -14.21 3.90 2.83
N ILE A 93 -13.86 4.53 3.96
CA ILE A 93 -13.14 5.80 3.97
C ILE A 93 -11.75 5.61 3.33
N ALA A 94 -11.04 4.55 3.70
CA ALA A 94 -9.72 4.25 3.14
C ALA A 94 -9.80 4.05 1.62
N LYS A 95 -10.77 3.28 1.15
CA LYS A 95 -10.98 3.04 -0.27
C LYS A 95 -11.26 4.33 -1.03
N GLU A 96 -12.15 5.18 -0.50
CA GLU A 96 -12.48 6.44 -1.12
C GLU A 96 -11.26 7.35 -1.22
N LYS A 97 -10.46 7.40 -0.16
CA LYS A 97 -9.25 8.21 -0.15
C LYS A 97 -8.25 7.74 -1.21
N VAL A 98 -8.03 6.44 -1.30
CA VAL A 98 -7.13 5.87 -2.31
C VAL A 98 -7.66 6.11 -3.71
N LYS A 99 -8.97 5.95 -3.93
CA LYS A 99 -9.59 6.26 -5.23
C LYS A 99 -9.38 7.72 -5.63
N GLY A 100 -9.52 8.64 -4.67
CA GLY A 100 -9.26 10.06 -4.92
C GLY A 100 -7.82 10.32 -5.32
N LEU A 101 -6.87 9.66 -4.65
CA LEU A 101 -5.45 9.78 -4.97
C LEU A 101 -5.14 9.22 -6.37
N THR A 102 -5.66 8.04 -6.70
CA THR A 102 -5.39 7.41 -7.99
C THR A 102 -6.02 8.18 -9.14
N SER A 103 -7.10 8.92 -8.88
CA SER A 103 -7.73 9.75 -9.92
C SER A 103 -6.83 10.89 -10.38
N GLN A 104 -5.79 11.23 -9.62
CA GLN A 104 -4.82 12.26 -9.99
C GLN A 104 -3.72 11.73 -10.91
N LEU A 105 -3.69 10.42 -11.14
CA LEU A 105 -2.73 9.77 -12.03
C LEU A 105 -3.35 9.58 -13.40
N LYS A 106 -2.54 9.65 -14.45
CA LYS A 106 -2.98 9.29 -15.80
C LYS A 106 -3.33 7.81 -15.89
N LEU A 107 -2.53 6.98 -15.21
CA LEU A 107 -2.74 5.54 -15.22
C LEU A 107 -2.36 4.96 -13.87
N PHE A 108 -3.27 4.17 -13.32
CA PHE A 108 -3.02 3.40 -12.11
C PHE A 108 -3.46 1.96 -12.32
N SER A 109 -2.61 1.02 -11.90
CA SER A 109 -2.97 -0.38 -11.90
C SER A 109 -2.56 -1.02 -10.58
N ILE A 110 -3.32 -2.01 -10.15
CA ILE A 110 -3.08 -2.72 -8.89
C ILE A 110 -3.10 -4.22 -9.17
N HIS A 111 -2.13 -4.93 -8.57
CA HIS A 111 -1.96 -6.36 -8.82
C HIS A 111 -1.70 -7.09 -7.51
N HIS A 112 -2.26 -8.30 -7.43
CA HIS A 112 -1.96 -9.23 -6.37
C HIS A 112 -0.69 -10.01 -6.75
N VAL A 113 0.24 -10.13 -5.81
CA VAL A 113 1.45 -10.94 -5.99
C VAL A 113 1.56 -11.91 -4.83
N PRO A 114 2.20 -13.08 -5.03
CA PRO A 114 2.44 -13.98 -3.92
C PRO A 114 3.41 -13.35 -2.92
N ARG A 115 3.33 -13.81 -1.67
CA ARG A 115 4.09 -13.24 -0.55
C ARG A 115 5.60 -13.25 -0.80
N GLU A 116 6.11 -14.30 -1.43
CA GLU A 116 7.54 -14.42 -1.74
C GLU A 116 8.04 -13.37 -2.74
N LYS A 117 7.13 -12.70 -3.42
CA LYS A 117 7.46 -11.60 -4.34
C LYS A 117 7.23 -10.22 -3.71
N ASN A 118 6.86 -10.18 -2.43
CA ASN A 118 6.64 -8.94 -1.69
C ASN A 118 7.53 -8.83 -0.46
N LYS A 119 8.67 -9.51 -0.47
CA LYS A 119 9.58 -9.62 0.69
C LYS A 119 10.14 -8.28 1.15
N ARG A 120 10.43 -7.38 0.22
CA ARG A 120 11.00 -6.08 0.58
C ARG A 120 10.02 -5.25 1.39
N ALA A 121 8.77 -5.19 0.95
CA ALA A 121 7.73 -4.45 1.67
C ALA A 121 7.44 -5.10 3.03
N ASP A 122 7.39 -6.43 3.08
CA ASP A 122 7.21 -7.17 4.33
C ASP A 122 8.32 -6.83 5.33
N LYS A 123 9.57 -6.84 4.87
CA LYS A 123 10.71 -6.50 5.71
C LYS A 123 10.59 -5.07 6.25
N LEU A 124 10.20 -4.13 5.40
CA LEU A 124 10.04 -2.73 5.80
C LEU A 124 8.94 -2.58 6.86
N ALA A 125 7.83 -3.27 6.69
CA ALA A 125 6.75 -3.24 7.68
C ALA A 125 7.22 -3.80 9.03
N ASN A 126 7.97 -4.90 9.01
CA ASN A 126 8.48 -5.51 10.22
C ASN A 126 9.55 -4.65 10.91
N LEU A 127 10.41 -4.00 10.14
CA LEU A 127 11.44 -3.11 10.69
C LEU A 127 10.85 -1.97 11.51
N ALA A 128 9.66 -1.51 11.17
CA ALA A 128 9.02 -0.42 11.90
C ALA A 128 8.74 -0.77 13.37
N PHE A 129 8.59 -2.07 13.69
CA PHE A 129 8.37 -2.51 15.07
C PHE A 129 9.68 -2.58 15.87
N GLU A 130 10.81 -2.49 15.22
CA GLU A 130 12.12 -2.60 15.87
C GLU A 130 12.70 -1.24 16.28
N SER A 131 12.07 -0.16 15.86
CA SER A 131 12.56 1.20 16.15
C SER A 131 11.91 1.83 17.39
#